data_2e46a15d79fa7eed6ff9a5ba4ef1fa57
#
_entry.id   2e46a15d79fa7eed6ff9a5ba4ef1fa57
#
_cell.length_a   1.000
_cell.length_b   1.000
_cell.length_c   1.000
_cell.angle_alpha   90.00
_cell.angle_beta   90.00
_cell.angle_gamma   90.00
#
_symmetry.space_group_name_H-M   'P 1'
#
loop_
_entity.id
_entity.type
_entity.pdbx_description
1 polymer ?
#
loop_
_entity_poly.entity_id
_entity_poly.type
_entity_poly.pdbx_seq_one_letter_code
_entity_poly.pdbx_strand_id
1 'polypeptide(L)'
;GILNETSKQKFTDLQSKGASQIAKLATECGVKTFVHFSAIGADINSHSKYLKSKAEGEEMVKASFKNAVILRPSIVFGAEDQFFNRFATMAKLSPLIPLVGGETKFQPVYVDDIAKAAVKGVLGEAKRGIYELGGPQAASFKELIIMLMGIIRRKRAIVNIPFFAASIQGGIFDALQKFSLGLFTNTILTRDQVIALKKDNVTSKNKMGFKNLGIVPTAMETILGEYLYRHRPYGQYTELTEAARDLDS
;
A
#
# COMPACT_ATOMS: atom_id res chain seq x y z
N GLY A 1 -9.70 -4.50 4.38
CA GLY A 1 -9.99 -4.16 2.98
C GLY A 1 -9.33 -5.11 2.01
N ILE A 2 -9.72 -5.05 0.76
CA ILE A 2 -9.16 -5.85 -0.33
C ILE A 2 -8.54 -4.92 -1.37
N LEU A 3 -7.54 -5.39 -2.13
CA LEU A 3 -6.92 -4.67 -3.23
C LEU A 3 -7.40 -5.14 -4.61
N ASN A 4 -8.09 -6.29 -4.66
CA ASN A 4 -8.67 -6.87 -5.86
C ASN A 4 -10.06 -7.40 -5.55
N GLU A 5 -11.00 -7.25 -6.49
CA GLU A 5 -12.32 -7.89 -6.38
C GLU A 5 -12.23 -9.37 -6.78
N THR A 6 -13.05 -10.18 -6.14
CA THR A 6 -13.28 -11.58 -6.51
C THR A 6 -14.76 -11.80 -6.80
N SER A 7 -15.15 -13.02 -7.18
CA SER A 7 -16.57 -13.38 -7.33
C SER A 7 -17.37 -13.18 -6.04
N LYS A 8 -16.74 -13.40 -4.88
CA LYS A 8 -17.38 -13.38 -3.56
C LYS A 8 -17.18 -12.06 -2.79
N GLN A 9 -16.19 -11.24 -3.17
CA GLN A 9 -15.80 -10.03 -2.42
C GLN A 9 -15.75 -8.83 -3.36
N LYS A 10 -16.57 -7.83 -3.10
CA LYS A 10 -16.63 -6.58 -3.85
C LYS A 10 -16.11 -5.42 -3.01
N PHE A 11 -15.50 -4.42 -3.67
CA PHE A 11 -15.04 -3.21 -3.00
C PHE A 11 -16.17 -2.51 -2.24
N THR A 12 -17.31 -2.33 -2.88
CA THR A 12 -18.49 -1.67 -2.29
C THR A 12 -18.99 -2.40 -1.05
N ASP A 13 -19.00 -3.73 -1.04
CA ASP A 13 -19.54 -4.48 0.08
C ASP A 13 -18.63 -4.42 1.30
N LEU A 14 -17.30 -4.54 1.10
CA LEU A 14 -16.35 -4.57 2.21
C LEU A 14 -15.89 -3.17 2.62
N GLN A 15 -15.62 -2.27 1.67
CA GLN A 15 -14.97 -0.99 1.95
C GLN A 15 -15.96 0.14 2.20
N SER A 16 -17.17 0.07 1.60
CA SER A 16 -18.22 1.07 1.80
C SER A 16 -19.28 0.58 2.77
N LYS A 17 -20.11 -0.41 2.39
CA LYS A 17 -21.23 -0.91 3.21
C LYS A 17 -20.75 -1.54 4.53
N GLY A 18 -19.73 -2.40 4.49
CA GLY A 18 -19.19 -3.05 5.70
C GLY A 18 -18.64 -2.03 6.69
N ALA A 19 -17.88 -1.03 6.22
CA ALA A 19 -17.38 0.04 7.06
C ALA A 19 -18.54 0.84 7.71
N SER A 20 -19.59 1.15 6.91
CA SER A 20 -20.80 1.84 7.39
C SER A 20 -21.53 1.06 8.46
N GLN A 21 -21.72 -0.25 8.25
CA GLN A 21 -22.41 -1.12 9.22
C GLN A 21 -21.68 -1.16 10.56
N ILE A 22 -20.36 -1.31 10.55
CA ILE A 22 -19.55 -1.33 11.78
C ILE A 22 -19.62 0.04 12.48
N ALA A 23 -19.51 1.15 11.74
CA ALA A 23 -19.62 2.50 12.30
C ALA A 23 -21.01 2.76 12.92
N LYS A 24 -22.07 2.28 12.28
CA LYS A 24 -23.45 2.37 12.80
C LYS A 24 -23.63 1.58 14.08
N LEU A 25 -23.20 0.30 14.09
CA LEU A 25 -23.23 -0.54 15.29
C LEU A 25 -22.38 0.06 16.44
N ALA A 26 -21.21 0.60 16.13
CA ALA A 26 -20.38 1.28 17.14
C ALA A 26 -21.12 2.48 17.78
N THR A 27 -21.88 3.23 16.97
CA THR A 27 -22.68 4.35 17.48
C THR A 27 -23.85 3.84 18.33
N GLU A 28 -24.56 2.84 17.89
CA GLU A 28 -25.68 2.21 18.62
C GLU A 28 -25.22 1.60 19.96
N CYS A 29 -24.03 1.02 20.00
CA CYS A 29 -23.41 0.49 21.22
C CYS A 29 -22.75 1.55 22.11
N GLY A 30 -22.82 2.82 21.79
CA GLY A 30 -22.25 3.89 22.59
C GLY A 30 -20.71 3.92 22.62
N VAL A 31 -20.06 3.37 21.60
CA VAL A 31 -18.60 3.40 21.45
C VAL A 31 -18.12 4.87 21.39
N LYS A 32 -17.10 5.23 22.15
CA LYS A 32 -16.64 6.62 22.26
C LYS A 32 -15.69 7.04 21.15
N THR A 33 -14.89 6.12 20.63
CA THR A 33 -13.87 6.38 19.61
C THR A 33 -13.98 5.37 18.48
N PHE A 34 -13.75 5.82 17.24
CA PHE A 34 -13.78 4.98 16.06
C PHE A 34 -12.68 5.36 15.08
N VAL A 35 -11.84 4.40 14.71
CA VAL A 35 -10.75 4.59 13.76
C VAL A 35 -11.06 3.80 12.49
N HIS A 36 -11.06 4.50 11.36
CA HIS A 36 -11.30 3.90 10.03
C HIS A 36 -10.06 3.98 9.15
N PHE A 37 -9.66 2.83 8.58
CA PHE A 37 -8.56 2.77 7.62
C PHE A 37 -9.04 2.96 6.18
N SER A 38 -8.64 4.07 5.59
CA SER A 38 -8.84 4.37 4.17
C SER A 38 -7.52 4.24 3.39
N ALA A 39 -7.27 5.08 2.40
CA ALA A 39 -6.02 5.16 1.65
C ALA A 39 -5.79 6.57 1.10
N ILE A 40 -4.54 6.98 0.92
CA ILE A 40 -4.20 8.19 0.15
C ILE A 40 -4.79 8.06 -1.26
N GLY A 41 -5.35 9.17 -1.78
CA GLY A 41 -6.01 9.21 -3.07
C GLY A 41 -7.48 8.79 -3.06
N ALA A 42 -8.08 8.44 -1.89
CA ALA A 42 -9.52 8.21 -1.76
C ALA A 42 -10.29 9.45 -2.24
N ASP A 43 -11.10 9.27 -3.29
CA ASP A 43 -11.81 10.34 -4.00
C ASP A 43 -13.08 9.76 -4.62
N ILE A 44 -14.23 10.38 -4.33
CA ILE A 44 -15.55 9.93 -4.82
C ILE A 44 -15.66 10.02 -6.34
N ASN A 45 -14.89 10.92 -6.95
CA ASN A 45 -14.82 11.12 -8.40
C ASN A 45 -13.72 10.30 -9.08
N SER A 46 -13.03 9.42 -8.33
CA SER A 46 -11.97 8.60 -8.89
C SER A 46 -12.49 7.63 -9.96
N HIS A 47 -11.74 7.49 -11.04
CA HIS A 47 -11.95 6.42 -12.03
C HIS A 47 -11.53 5.04 -11.53
N SER A 48 -10.72 4.95 -10.47
CA SER A 48 -10.41 3.70 -9.78
C SER A 48 -11.55 3.33 -8.86
N LYS A 49 -12.13 2.16 -9.05
CA LYS A 49 -13.19 1.61 -8.19
C LYS A 49 -12.72 1.44 -6.74
N TYR A 50 -11.45 1.05 -6.58
CA TYR A 50 -10.83 0.93 -5.26
C TYR A 50 -10.83 2.28 -4.53
N LEU A 51 -10.27 3.34 -5.13
CA LEU A 51 -10.17 4.66 -4.51
C LEU A 51 -11.55 5.29 -4.29
N LYS A 52 -12.47 5.09 -5.22
CA LYS A 52 -13.86 5.53 -5.08
C LYS A 52 -14.56 4.84 -3.91
N SER A 53 -14.45 3.51 -3.79
CA SER A 53 -15.07 2.76 -2.69
C SER A 53 -14.50 3.13 -1.32
N LYS A 54 -13.20 3.49 -1.27
CA LYS A 54 -12.59 4.03 -0.04
C LYS A 54 -13.23 5.36 0.35
N ALA A 55 -13.40 6.28 -0.59
CA ALA A 55 -14.06 7.56 -0.33
C ALA A 55 -15.53 7.40 0.08
N GLU A 56 -16.28 6.52 -0.59
CA GLU A 56 -17.67 6.18 -0.21
C GLU A 56 -17.71 5.65 1.22
N GLY A 57 -16.77 4.76 1.60
CA GLY A 57 -16.68 4.24 2.96
C GLY A 57 -16.42 5.33 3.99
N GLU A 58 -15.55 6.30 3.69
CA GLU A 58 -15.31 7.44 4.57
C GLU A 58 -16.54 8.32 4.77
N GLU A 59 -17.29 8.62 3.70
CA GLU A 59 -18.53 9.40 3.79
C GLU A 59 -19.58 8.68 4.65
N MET A 60 -19.76 7.38 4.41
CA MET A 60 -20.70 6.57 5.17
C MET A 60 -20.29 6.44 6.65
N VAL A 61 -19.01 6.28 6.93
CA VAL A 61 -18.49 6.25 8.31
C VAL A 61 -18.72 7.59 9.00
N LYS A 62 -18.41 8.72 8.36
CA LYS A 62 -18.66 10.06 8.92
C LYS A 62 -20.14 10.32 9.19
N ALA A 63 -21.01 9.83 8.31
CA ALA A 63 -22.46 9.96 8.50
C ALA A 63 -22.96 9.16 9.71
N SER A 64 -22.39 7.98 9.95
CA SER A 64 -22.79 7.08 11.05
C SER A 64 -22.08 7.39 12.36
N PHE A 65 -20.82 7.79 12.32
CA PHE A 65 -19.98 8.09 13.50
C PHE A 65 -19.27 9.45 13.33
N LYS A 66 -19.89 10.50 13.82
CA LYS A 66 -19.47 11.91 13.58
C LYS A 66 -18.04 12.25 14.04
N ASN A 67 -17.54 11.55 15.06
CA ASN A 67 -16.21 11.77 15.64
C ASN A 67 -15.15 10.78 15.15
N ALA A 68 -15.38 10.10 14.02
CA ALA A 68 -14.43 9.15 13.47
C ALA A 68 -13.08 9.80 13.14
N VAL A 69 -12.01 9.05 13.43
CA VAL A 69 -10.65 9.30 12.97
C VAL A 69 -10.42 8.45 11.73
N ILE A 70 -10.13 9.08 10.60
CA ILE A 70 -9.91 8.39 9.33
C ILE A 70 -8.43 8.47 8.99
N LEU A 71 -7.79 7.31 8.87
CA LEU A 71 -6.39 7.17 8.53
C LEU A 71 -6.28 6.79 7.05
N ARG A 72 -5.58 7.62 6.27
CA ARG A 72 -5.26 7.39 4.85
C ARG A 72 -3.76 7.10 4.73
N PRO A 73 -3.30 5.87 4.90
CA PRO A 73 -1.91 5.54 4.67
C PRO A 73 -1.57 5.56 3.17
N SER A 74 -0.30 5.86 2.87
CA SER A 74 0.36 5.52 1.61
C SER A 74 0.63 4.02 1.54
N ILE A 75 1.55 3.57 0.67
CA ILE A 75 1.99 2.17 0.65
C ILE A 75 2.59 1.82 2.02
N VAL A 76 2.04 0.79 2.64
CA VAL A 76 2.51 0.31 3.94
C VAL A 76 3.65 -0.66 3.74
N PHE A 77 4.74 -0.49 4.49
CA PHE A 77 5.85 -1.42 4.53
C PHE A 77 6.12 -1.98 5.93
N GLY A 78 6.74 -3.16 5.97
CA GLY A 78 7.05 -3.93 7.17
C GLY A 78 7.31 -5.38 6.83
N ALA A 79 7.62 -6.22 7.81
CA ALA A 79 8.06 -7.61 7.59
C ALA A 79 7.10 -8.45 6.71
N GLU A 80 5.80 -8.15 6.75
CA GLU A 80 4.73 -8.87 6.04
C GLU A 80 4.14 -8.06 4.86
N ASP A 81 4.81 -6.97 4.43
CA ASP A 81 4.29 -6.14 3.35
C ASP A 81 4.15 -6.89 2.03
N GLN A 82 3.17 -6.45 1.22
CA GLN A 82 2.91 -7.01 -0.10
C GLN A 82 3.59 -6.22 -1.23
N PHE A 83 4.28 -5.12 -0.91
CA PHE A 83 4.95 -4.30 -1.92
C PHE A 83 6.41 -4.71 -2.09
N PHE A 84 7.26 -4.47 -1.10
CA PHE A 84 8.70 -4.77 -1.19
C PHE A 84 8.95 -6.28 -1.27
N ASN A 85 8.26 -7.08 -0.47
CA ASN A 85 8.39 -8.53 -0.50
C ASN A 85 8.03 -9.15 -1.86
N ARG A 86 7.00 -8.61 -2.52
CA ARG A 86 6.59 -9.09 -3.86
C ARG A 86 7.65 -8.79 -4.90
N PHE A 87 8.17 -7.56 -4.96
CA PHE A 87 9.22 -7.18 -5.90
C PHE A 87 10.55 -7.88 -5.58
N ALA A 88 10.88 -8.08 -4.31
CA ALA A 88 12.04 -8.87 -3.89
C ALA A 88 11.94 -10.33 -4.34
N THR A 89 10.76 -10.94 -4.22
CA THR A 89 10.49 -12.29 -4.72
C THR A 89 10.61 -12.35 -6.24
N MET A 90 10.04 -11.37 -6.96
CA MET A 90 10.17 -11.26 -8.40
C MET A 90 11.64 -11.14 -8.82
N ALA A 91 12.42 -10.31 -8.14
CA ALA A 91 13.86 -10.16 -8.38
C ALA A 91 14.68 -11.43 -8.08
N LYS A 92 14.18 -12.31 -7.21
CA LYS A 92 14.79 -13.62 -6.96
C LYS A 92 14.58 -14.58 -8.13
N LEU A 93 13.41 -14.51 -8.77
CA LEU A 93 12.97 -15.48 -9.79
C LEU A 93 13.24 -15.03 -11.23
N SER A 94 13.30 -13.71 -11.49
CA SER A 94 13.41 -13.14 -12.84
C SER A 94 14.60 -12.18 -12.97
N PRO A 95 15.30 -12.18 -14.11
CA PRO A 95 16.31 -11.17 -14.42
C PRO A 95 15.70 -9.80 -14.77
N LEU A 96 14.38 -9.74 -15.04
CA LEU A 96 13.67 -8.54 -15.46
C LEU A 96 12.58 -8.19 -14.44
N ILE A 97 12.44 -6.90 -14.15
CA ILE A 97 11.37 -6.33 -13.33
C ILE A 97 10.48 -5.47 -14.21
N PRO A 98 9.29 -5.93 -14.60
CA PRO A 98 8.33 -5.11 -15.32
C PRO A 98 7.76 -4.05 -14.37
N LEU A 99 7.78 -2.78 -14.79
CA LEU A 99 7.33 -1.66 -13.99
C LEU A 99 6.33 -0.80 -14.78
N VAL A 100 5.15 -0.60 -14.22
CA VAL A 100 4.12 0.30 -14.75
C VAL A 100 4.08 1.56 -13.90
N GLY A 101 4.15 2.73 -14.53
CA GLY A 101 4.12 4.00 -13.80
C GLY A 101 5.38 4.23 -12.98
N GLY A 102 6.57 3.99 -13.56
CA GLY A 102 7.85 4.14 -12.88
C GLY A 102 8.09 5.52 -12.26
N GLU A 103 7.50 6.57 -12.83
CA GLU A 103 7.62 7.97 -12.35
C GLU A 103 6.56 8.33 -11.30
N THR A 104 5.54 7.48 -11.08
CA THR A 104 4.52 7.71 -10.05
C THR A 104 5.18 7.73 -8.68
N LYS A 105 4.89 8.79 -7.93
CA LYS A 105 5.49 8.99 -6.59
C LYS A 105 4.66 8.31 -5.51
N PHE A 106 5.37 7.71 -4.57
CA PHE A 106 4.83 7.11 -3.36
C PHE A 106 5.57 7.66 -2.15
N GLN A 107 4.91 7.60 -1.00
CA GLN A 107 5.49 8.00 0.28
C GLN A 107 5.31 6.85 1.29
N PRO A 108 6.07 5.74 1.13
CA PRO A 108 5.87 4.54 1.92
C PRO A 108 5.95 4.82 3.41
N VAL A 109 5.07 4.17 4.17
CA VAL A 109 4.89 4.39 5.61
C VAL A 109 5.07 3.10 6.38
N TYR A 110 5.79 3.15 7.49
CA TYR A 110 6.04 1.98 8.34
C TYR A 110 4.77 1.55 9.09
N VAL A 111 4.51 0.26 9.12
CA VAL A 111 3.30 -0.32 9.71
C VAL A 111 3.12 0.04 11.17
N ASP A 112 4.20 0.05 11.97
CA ASP A 112 4.10 0.38 13.40
C ASP A 112 3.77 1.86 13.65
N ASP A 113 4.19 2.76 12.76
CA ASP A 113 3.81 4.18 12.88
C ASP A 113 2.32 4.38 12.59
N ILE A 114 1.75 3.58 11.67
CA ILE A 114 0.29 3.54 11.46
C ILE A 114 -0.41 2.96 12.68
N ALA A 115 0.14 1.90 13.28
CA ALA A 115 -0.40 1.32 14.51
C ALA A 115 -0.41 2.34 15.66
N LYS A 116 0.69 3.10 15.85
CA LYS A 116 0.74 4.21 16.82
C LYS A 116 -0.33 5.26 16.55
N ALA A 117 -0.54 5.64 15.29
CA ALA A 117 -1.59 6.58 14.90
C ALA A 117 -2.99 6.05 15.22
N ALA A 118 -3.23 4.75 14.97
CA ALA A 118 -4.49 4.09 15.31
C ALA A 118 -4.73 4.04 16.83
N VAL A 119 -3.70 3.72 17.62
CA VAL A 119 -3.77 3.72 19.10
C VAL A 119 -4.15 5.11 19.62
N LYS A 120 -3.52 6.18 19.10
CA LYS A 120 -3.90 7.57 19.48
C LYS A 120 -5.37 7.87 19.14
N GLY A 121 -5.86 7.37 18.00
CA GLY A 121 -7.27 7.49 17.64
C GLY A 121 -8.19 6.75 18.61
N VAL A 122 -7.85 5.52 18.97
CA VAL A 122 -8.63 4.69 19.91
C VAL A 122 -8.63 5.26 21.31
N LEU A 123 -7.51 5.81 21.78
CA LEU A 123 -7.39 6.44 23.10
C LEU A 123 -8.06 7.82 23.17
N GLY A 124 -8.56 8.36 22.05
CA GLY A 124 -9.19 9.68 22.00
C GLY A 124 -8.18 10.85 21.99
N GLU A 125 -6.90 10.57 21.76
CA GLU A 125 -5.84 11.59 21.68
C GLU A 125 -5.77 12.26 20.30
N ALA A 126 -6.37 11.64 19.28
CA ALA A 126 -6.47 12.21 17.94
C ALA A 126 -7.77 12.99 17.77
N LYS A 127 -7.68 14.21 17.22
CA LYS A 127 -8.87 14.98 16.81
C LYS A 127 -9.60 14.24 15.68
N ARG A 128 -10.94 14.34 15.65
CA ARG A 128 -11.73 13.83 14.53
C ARG A 128 -11.24 14.39 13.19
N GLY A 129 -11.29 13.61 12.15
CA GLY A 129 -10.94 14.05 10.80
C GLY A 129 -10.11 13.04 10.01
N ILE A 130 -9.56 13.50 8.91
CA ILE A 130 -8.79 12.69 7.97
C ILE A 130 -7.30 12.99 8.15
N TYR A 131 -6.52 11.94 8.37
CA TYR A 131 -5.06 11.98 8.48
C TYR A 131 -4.44 11.24 7.30
N GLU A 132 -3.64 11.95 6.51
CA GLU A 132 -2.82 11.32 5.46
C GLU A 132 -1.47 10.92 6.06
N LEU A 133 -1.19 9.62 6.02
CA LEU A 133 -0.02 9.02 6.67
C LEU A 133 0.99 8.55 5.62
N GLY A 134 2.04 9.33 5.44
CA GLY A 134 3.19 9.00 4.62
C GLY A 134 4.46 8.97 5.45
N GLY A 135 5.46 8.21 5.01
CA GLY A 135 6.78 8.21 5.62
C GLY A 135 7.51 9.55 5.43
N PRO A 136 8.75 9.68 5.92
CA PRO A 136 9.48 10.95 5.86
C PRO A 136 9.86 11.38 4.43
N GLN A 137 9.95 10.43 3.49
CA GLN A 137 10.42 10.67 2.13
C GLN A 137 9.42 10.15 1.10
N ALA A 138 9.24 10.93 0.02
CA ALA A 138 8.53 10.50 -1.17
C ALA A 138 9.56 10.17 -2.26
N ALA A 139 9.34 9.05 -2.96
CA ALA A 139 10.17 8.61 -4.06
C ALA A 139 9.32 8.06 -5.21
N SER A 140 9.84 8.10 -6.44
CA SER A 140 9.21 7.46 -7.58
C SER A 140 9.21 5.94 -7.43
N PHE A 141 8.29 5.28 -8.08
CA PHE A 141 8.22 3.81 -8.06
C PHE A 141 9.54 3.18 -8.51
N LYS A 142 10.16 3.75 -9.55
CA LYS A 142 11.46 3.30 -10.04
C LYS A 142 12.57 3.44 -8.98
N GLU A 143 12.63 4.58 -8.28
CA GLU A 143 13.60 4.81 -7.20
C GLU A 143 13.41 3.80 -6.05
N LEU A 144 12.15 3.51 -5.67
CA LEU A 144 11.86 2.50 -4.65
C LEU A 144 12.34 1.11 -5.07
N ILE A 145 12.19 0.73 -6.34
CA ILE A 145 12.67 -0.55 -6.85
C ILE A 145 14.21 -0.57 -6.92
N ILE A 146 14.85 0.52 -7.30
CA ILE A 146 16.33 0.61 -7.29
C ILE A 146 16.87 0.48 -5.86
N MET A 147 16.26 1.18 -4.89
CA MET A 147 16.60 1.04 -3.47
C MET A 147 16.46 -0.42 -3.01
N LEU A 148 15.33 -1.06 -3.32
CA LEU A 148 15.09 -2.47 -3.02
C LEU A 148 16.19 -3.37 -3.59
N MET A 149 16.58 -3.17 -4.87
CA MET A 149 17.65 -3.96 -5.50
C MET A 149 18.97 -3.81 -4.75
N GLY A 150 19.29 -2.60 -4.28
CA GLY A 150 20.48 -2.36 -3.43
C GLY A 150 20.42 -3.15 -2.13
N ILE A 151 19.29 -3.12 -1.42
CA ILE A 151 19.10 -3.80 -0.13
C ILE A 151 19.22 -5.32 -0.28
N ILE A 152 18.59 -5.90 -1.30
CA ILE A 152 18.62 -7.36 -1.55
C ILE A 152 19.87 -7.80 -2.33
N ARG A 153 20.77 -6.87 -2.68
CA ARG A 153 22.04 -7.12 -3.41
C ARG A 153 21.84 -7.92 -4.71
N ARG A 154 20.83 -7.53 -5.49
CA ARG A 154 20.54 -8.14 -6.80
C ARG A 154 20.51 -7.07 -7.89
N LYS A 155 21.18 -7.31 -8.99
CA LYS A 155 21.12 -6.48 -10.19
C LYS A 155 20.08 -7.05 -11.14
N ARG A 156 19.02 -6.30 -11.45
CA ARG A 156 17.96 -6.68 -12.38
C ARG A 156 17.65 -5.54 -13.33
N ALA A 157 17.32 -5.86 -14.57
CA ALA A 157 16.90 -4.86 -15.52
C ALA A 157 15.44 -4.45 -15.24
N ILE A 158 15.20 -3.16 -15.09
CA ILE A 158 13.86 -2.59 -14.92
C ILE A 158 13.33 -2.27 -16.32
N VAL A 159 12.19 -2.86 -16.67
CA VAL A 159 11.53 -2.67 -17.97
C VAL A 159 10.26 -1.85 -17.75
N ASN A 160 10.25 -0.61 -18.22
CA ASN A 160 9.08 0.25 -18.13
C ASN A 160 8.00 -0.20 -19.11
N ILE A 161 6.82 -0.52 -18.61
CA ILE A 161 5.65 -0.87 -19.40
C ILE A 161 4.77 0.39 -19.53
N PRO A 162 4.45 0.84 -20.75
CA PRO A 162 3.53 1.96 -20.95
C PRO A 162 2.15 1.67 -20.38
N PHE A 163 1.47 2.69 -19.87
CA PHE A 163 0.14 2.56 -19.26
C PHE A 163 -0.90 1.94 -20.20
N PHE A 164 -0.84 2.20 -21.50
CA PHE A 164 -1.78 1.60 -22.45
C PHE A 164 -1.60 0.10 -22.56
N ALA A 165 -0.36 -0.39 -22.66
CA ALA A 165 -0.04 -1.81 -22.72
C ALA A 165 -0.43 -2.53 -21.41
N ALA A 166 -0.11 -1.92 -20.26
CA ALA A 166 -0.52 -2.41 -18.95
C ALA A 166 -2.05 -2.46 -18.79
N SER A 167 -2.78 -1.48 -19.35
CA SER A 167 -4.25 -1.46 -19.31
C SER A 167 -4.88 -2.57 -20.14
N ILE A 168 -4.29 -2.90 -21.29
CA ILE A 168 -4.72 -4.02 -22.14
C ILE A 168 -4.46 -5.35 -21.40
N GLN A 169 -3.24 -5.53 -20.88
CA GLN A 169 -2.87 -6.72 -20.13
C GLN A 169 -3.75 -6.93 -18.89
N GLY A 170 -3.97 -5.86 -18.11
CA GLY A 170 -4.87 -5.89 -16.95
C GLY A 170 -6.30 -6.26 -17.34
N GLY A 171 -6.80 -5.71 -18.45
CA GLY A 171 -8.13 -6.04 -18.98
C GLY A 171 -8.26 -7.51 -19.40
N ILE A 172 -7.22 -8.09 -20.02
CA ILE A 172 -7.18 -9.52 -20.37
C ILE A 172 -7.22 -10.40 -19.11
N PHE A 173 -6.41 -10.09 -18.09
CA PHE A 173 -6.40 -10.84 -16.83
C PHE A 173 -7.72 -10.71 -16.05
N ASP A 174 -8.34 -9.53 -16.06
CA ASP A 174 -9.65 -9.31 -15.44
C ASP A 174 -10.75 -10.10 -16.18
N ALA A 175 -10.67 -10.19 -17.52
CA ALA A 175 -11.57 -11.01 -18.33
C ALA A 175 -11.37 -12.50 -18.03
N LEU A 176 -10.12 -12.98 -18.01
CA LEU A 176 -9.79 -14.37 -17.66
C LEU A 176 -10.32 -14.74 -16.26
N GLN A 177 -10.15 -13.85 -15.28
CA GLN A 177 -10.72 -14.05 -13.95
C GLN A 177 -12.25 -14.19 -13.98
N LYS A 178 -12.93 -13.34 -14.76
CA LYS A 178 -14.39 -13.36 -14.88
C LYS A 178 -14.91 -14.66 -15.55
N PHE A 179 -14.21 -15.13 -16.59
CA PHE A 179 -14.61 -16.32 -17.33
C PHE A 179 -14.16 -17.63 -16.68
N SER A 180 -13.17 -17.61 -15.80
CA SER A 180 -12.66 -18.82 -15.12
C SER A 180 -13.56 -19.34 -14.00
N LEU A 181 -14.73 -18.72 -13.75
CA LEU A 181 -15.69 -19.11 -12.69
C LEU A 181 -15.04 -19.25 -11.29
N GLY A 182 -13.95 -18.53 -11.03
CA GLY A 182 -13.27 -18.55 -9.75
C GLY A 182 -12.03 -19.46 -9.69
N LEU A 183 -11.69 -20.16 -10.77
CA LEU A 183 -10.46 -20.97 -10.87
C LEU A 183 -9.19 -20.11 -10.97
N PHE A 184 -9.31 -18.90 -11.50
CA PHE A 184 -8.21 -17.94 -11.62
C PHE A 184 -8.57 -16.63 -10.94
N THR A 185 -7.69 -16.14 -10.06
CA THR A 185 -7.79 -14.81 -9.44
C THR A 185 -6.64 -13.94 -9.93
N ASN A 186 -6.95 -12.78 -10.53
CA ASN A 186 -5.93 -11.85 -10.97
C ASN A 186 -5.27 -11.16 -9.77
N THR A 187 -4.11 -11.67 -9.38
CA THR A 187 -3.26 -11.08 -8.34
C THR A 187 -2.05 -10.32 -8.92
N ILE A 188 -1.87 -10.35 -10.25
CA ILE A 188 -0.69 -9.80 -10.92
C ILE A 188 -0.85 -8.29 -11.11
N LEU A 189 -1.83 -7.88 -11.92
CA LEU A 189 -2.10 -6.48 -12.22
C LEU A 189 -3.54 -6.35 -12.73
N THR A 190 -4.38 -5.57 -12.05
CA THR A 190 -5.73 -5.28 -12.51
C THR A 190 -5.75 -3.96 -13.27
N ARG A 191 -6.75 -3.80 -14.16
CA ARG A 191 -6.97 -2.52 -14.85
C ARG A 191 -7.20 -1.37 -13.86
N ASP A 192 -7.87 -1.64 -12.74
CA ASP A 192 -8.12 -0.66 -11.68
C ASP A 192 -6.83 -0.17 -11.02
N GLN A 193 -5.88 -1.08 -10.76
CA GLN A 193 -4.56 -0.72 -10.24
C GLN A 193 -3.78 0.14 -11.22
N VAL A 194 -3.85 -0.15 -12.53
CA VAL A 194 -3.21 0.69 -13.57
C VAL A 194 -3.79 2.11 -13.57
N ILE A 195 -5.10 2.25 -13.36
CA ILE A 195 -5.74 3.57 -13.23
C ILE A 195 -5.24 4.29 -11.98
N ALA A 196 -5.17 3.61 -10.84
CA ALA A 196 -4.68 4.19 -9.59
C ALA A 196 -3.21 4.64 -9.69
N LEU A 197 -2.36 3.89 -10.40
CA LEU A 197 -0.95 4.22 -10.64
C LEU A 197 -0.72 5.50 -11.48
N LYS A 198 -1.74 6.06 -12.12
CA LYS A 198 -1.60 7.33 -12.86
C LYS A 198 -1.55 8.56 -11.95
N LYS A 199 -1.81 8.42 -10.66
CA LYS A 199 -1.83 9.50 -9.68
C LYS A 199 -0.82 9.21 -8.57
N ASP A 200 -0.09 10.24 -8.16
CA ASP A 200 0.84 10.13 -7.04
C ASP A 200 0.12 9.74 -5.74
N ASN A 201 0.77 8.89 -4.95
CA ASN A 201 0.30 8.41 -3.67
C ASN A 201 1.16 9.02 -2.54
N VAL A 202 1.05 10.33 -2.41
CA VAL A 202 1.82 11.14 -1.45
C VAL A 202 0.88 12.01 -0.60
N THR A 203 1.32 12.40 0.58
CA THR A 203 0.53 13.25 1.49
C THR A 203 0.36 14.66 0.93
N SER A 204 -0.80 15.25 1.16
CA SER A 204 -1.14 16.63 0.78
C SER A 204 -0.68 17.61 1.85
N LYS A 205 -0.10 18.74 1.46
CA LYS A 205 0.40 19.78 2.40
C LYS A 205 -0.66 20.31 3.37
N ASN A 206 -1.92 20.31 2.97
CA ASN A 206 -3.03 20.92 3.73
C ASN A 206 -3.86 19.90 4.53
N LYS A 207 -3.40 18.65 4.65
CA LYS A 207 -4.08 17.61 5.43
C LYS A 207 -3.35 17.35 6.75
N MET A 208 -4.11 16.87 7.74
CA MET A 208 -3.51 16.37 8.97
C MET A 208 -2.68 15.12 8.66
N GLY A 209 -1.64 14.88 9.44
CA GLY A 209 -0.75 13.74 9.30
C GLY A 209 -0.06 13.40 10.63
N PHE A 210 1.04 12.69 10.59
CA PHE A 210 1.79 12.26 11.76
C PHE A 210 2.19 13.41 12.70
N LYS A 211 2.56 14.57 12.14
CA LYS A 211 2.88 15.77 12.94
C LYS A 211 1.74 16.16 13.89
N ASN A 212 0.49 16.05 13.43
CA ASN A 212 -0.69 16.38 14.23
C ASN A 212 -0.96 15.35 15.35
N LEU A 213 -0.35 14.18 15.26
CA LEU A 213 -0.40 13.10 16.23
C LEU A 213 0.84 13.06 17.13
N GLY A 214 1.82 13.96 16.93
CA GLY A 214 3.08 13.94 17.66
C GLY A 214 3.92 12.69 17.39
N ILE A 215 3.79 12.10 16.18
CA ILE A 215 4.54 10.91 15.75
C ILE A 215 5.58 11.35 14.74
N VAL A 216 6.81 10.89 14.92
CA VAL A 216 7.90 11.02 13.94
C VAL A 216 7.90 9.74 13.09
N PRO A 217 7.63 9.84 11.78
CA PRO A 217 7.58 8.65 10.95
C PRO A 217 8.96 8.04 10.73
N THR A 218 9.02 6.71 10.72
CA THR A 218 10.24 5.92 10.57
C THR A 218 10.69 5.89 9.10
N ALA A 219 11.98 6.07 8.86
CA ALA A 219 12.58 6.01 7.53
C ALA A 219 12.65 4.56 7.01
N MET A 220 12.49 4.37 5.69
CA MET A 220 12.51 3.04 5.06
C MET A 220 13.85 2.34 5.25
N GLU A 221 14.94 3.09 5.14
CA GLU A 221 16.30 2.57 5.18
C GLU A 221 16.62 1.86 6.50
N THR A 222 15.98 2.26 7.60
CA THR A 222 16.19 1.65 8.91
C THR A 222 15.54 0.28 9.07
N ILE A 223 14.45 0.03 8.34
CA ILE A 223 13.62 -1.18 8.55
C ILE A 223 13.76 -2.18 7.41
N LEU A 224 13.85 -1.71 6.15
CA LEU A 224 13.82 -2.62 5.00
C LEU A 224 14.93 -3.67 5.04
N GLY A 225 16.12 -3.31 5.54
CA GLY A 225 17.25 -4.23 5.67
C GLY A 225 16.99 -5.38 6.66
N GLU A 226 16.17 -5.14 7.69
CA GLU A 226 15.90 -6.08 8.77
C GLU A 226 15.12 -7.32 8.35
N TYR A 227 14.29 -7.22 7.30
CA TYR A 227 13.46 -8.34 6.84
C TYR A 227 13.71 -8.76 5.40
N LEU A 228 14.26 -7.87 4.54
CA LEU A 228 14.51 -8.17 3.14
C LEU A 228 15.83 -8.94 2.92
N TYR A 229 16.70 -9.09 3.92
CA TYR A 229 17.94 -9.88 3.82
C TYR A 229 17.68 -11.30 3.32
N ARG A 230 16.53 -11.89 3.63
CA ARG A 230 16.11 -13.23 3.17
C ARG A 230 16.01 -13.37 1.64
N HIS A 231 15.96 -12.24 0.92
CA HIS A 231 15.92 -12.19 -0.54
C HIS A 231 17.30 -11.98 -1.16
N ARG A 232 18.35 -11.77 -0.35
CA ARG A 232 19.75 -11.70 -0.81
C ARG A 232 20.20 -13.04 -1.36
N PRO A 233 21.25 -13.09 -2.23
CA PRO A 233 21.75 -14.33 -2.82
C PRO A 233 22.07 -15.43 -1.81
N TYR A 234 22.70 -15.08 -0.69
CA TYR A 234 23.09 -16.00 0.38
C TYR A 234 22.33 -15.73 1.70
N GLY A 235 21.20 -15.05 1.64
CA GLY A 235 20.39 -14.70 2.81
C GLY A 235 21.20 -13.93 3.86
N GLN A 236 21.16 -14.36 5.12
CA GLN A 236 21.90 -13.74 6.22
C GLN A 236 23.43 -13.87 6.09
N TYR A 237 23.93 -14.84 5.32
CA TYR A 237 25.35 -15.09 5.14
C TYR A 237 25.97 -14.30 3.96
N THR A 238 25.22 -13.42 3.31
CA THR A 238 25.68 -12.69 2.13
C THR A 238 26.96 -11.89 2.42
N GLU A 239 27.01 -11.21 3.57
CA GLU A 239 28.18 -10.40 3.94
C GLU A 239 29.45 -11.24 4.16
N LEU A 240 29.31 -12.38 4.83
CA LEU A 240 30.44 -13.32 5.03
C LEU A 240 30.96 -13.88 3.71
N THR A 241 30.02 -14.23 2.80
CA THR A 241 30.41 -14.79 1.49
C THR A 241 31.06 -13.76 0.58
N GLU A 242 30.63 -12.49 0.65
CA GLU A 242 31.26 -11.41 -0.10
C GLU A 242 32.67 -11.10 0.46
N ALA A 243 32.81 -10.97 1.79
CA ALA A 243 34.08 -10.75 2.43
C ALA A 243 35.12 -11.87 2.13
N ALA A 244 34.67 -13.14 2.11
CA ALA A 244 35.53 -14.26 1.75
C ALA A 244 36.03 -14.18 0.30
N ARG A 245 35.22 -13.74 -0.65
CA ARG A 245 35.62 -13.56 -2.07
C ARG A 245 36.65 -12.45 -2.26
N ASP A 246 36.53 -11.37 -1.46
CA ASP A 246 37.47 -10.25 -1.53
C ASP A 246 38.87 -10.62 -0.96
N LEU A 247 38.96 -11.69 -0.14
CA LEU A 247 40.22 -12.22 0.36
C LEU A 247 40.93 -13.14 -0.66
N ASP A 248 40.19 -13.71 -1.61
CA ASP A 248 40.69 -14.61 -2.65
C ASP A 248 41.01 -13.87 -3.97
N SER A 249 40.79 -12.54 -4.03
CA SER A 249 41.06 -11.67 -5.19
C SER A 249 42.30 -10.79 -4.96
#